data_9618ed34c785c3f6538c74d36aee32cd
#
_entry.id   9618ed34c785c3f6538c74d36aee32cd
#
_cell.length_a   1.000
_cell.length_b   1.000
_cell.length_c   1.000
_cell.angle_alpha   90.00
_cell.angle_beta   90.00
_cell.angle_gamma   90.00
#
_symmetry.space_group_name_H-M   'P 1'
#
loop_
_entity.id
_entity.type
_entity.pdbx_description
1 polymer ?
#
loop_
_entity_poly.entity_id
_entity_poly.type
_entity_poly.pdbx_seq_one_letter_code
_entity_poly.pdbx_strand_id
1 'polypeptide(L)'
;PTATHVAATEAAVTTLIPALEHLQAALTAKALAWRDVVKSGRTHLMDAVPVTLGQEFGGYARQVEAGVERVRATLPRVGEVPIGGTAVGTGLNAPERFGSLVVAELV
;
A
#
# COMPACT_ATOMS: atom_id res chain seq x y z
N PRO A 1 -18.54 -2.15 10.89
CA PRO A 1 -17.59 -1.25 10.17
C PRO A 1 -16.29 -1.06 10.92
N THR A 2 -16.28 -0.68 12.20
CA THR A 2 -15.06 -0.42 12.99
C THR A 2 -14.07 -1.61 12.96
N ALA A 3 -14.51 -2.81 13.27
CA ALA A 3 -13.66 -4.01 13.26
C ALA A 3 -13.06 -4.29 11.86
N THR A 4 -13.81 -4.03 10.79
CA THR A 4 -13.31 -4.19 9.42
C THR A 4 -12.23 -3.16 9.11
N HIS A 5 -12.39 -1.91 9.53
CA HIS A 5 -11.39 -0.86 9.37
C HIS A 5 -10.09 -1.19 10.12
N VAL A 6 -10.21 -1.62 11.39
CA VAL A 6 -9.04 -2.03 12.21
C VAL A 6 -8.32 -3.20 11.56
N ALA A 7 -9.04 -4.28 11.22
CA ALA A 7 -8.44 -5.46 10.59
C ALA A 7 -7.80 -5.14 9.22
N ALA A 8 -8.42 -4.28 8.41
CA ALA A 8 -7.86 -3.86 7.13
C ALA A 8 -6.59 -3.03 7.30
N THR A 9 -6.57 -2.12 8.27
CA THR A 9 -5.39 -1.30 8.59
C THR A 9 -4.25 -2.19 9.09
N GLU A 10 -4.53 -3.09 10.02
CA GLU A 10 -3.55 -4.06 10.54
C GLU A 10 -2.97 -4.92 9.41
N ALA A 11 -3.81 -5.54 8.59
CA ALA A 11 -3.38 -6.37 7.48
C ALA A 11 -2.55 -5.57 6.45
N ALA A 12 -2.91 -4.32 6.18
CA ALA A 12 -2.15 -3.46 5.28
C ALA A 12 -0.76 -3.13 5.84
N VAL A 13 -0.67 -2.77 7.12
CA VAL A 13 0.59 -2.35 7.76
C VAL A 13 1.51 -3.54 8.06
N THR A 14 0.95 -4.64 8.58
CA THR A 14 1.77 -5.77 9.06
C THR A 14 2.08 -6.79 7.97
N THR A 15 1.28 -6.87 6.91
CA THR A 15 1.42 -7.92 5.90
C THR A 15 1.61 -7.36 4.50
N LEU A 16 0.66 -6.56 4.01
CA LEU A 16 0.66 -6.15 2.59
C LEU A 16 1.83 -5.22 2.26
N ILE A 17 2.03 -4.15 3.02
CA ILE A 17 3.11 -3.19 2.77
C ILE A 17 4.49 -3.85 2.85
N PRO A 18 4.84 -4.62 3.90
CA PRO A 18 6.12 -5.32 3.96
C PRO A 18 6.33 -6.30 2.80
N ALA A 19 5.30 -7.02 2.38
CA ALA A 19 5.38 -7.94 1.24
C ALA A 19 5.65 -7.21 -0.09
N LEU A 20 4.99 -6.08 -0.31
CA LEU A 20 5.22 -5.24 -1.50
C LEU A 20 6.61 -4.60 -1.49
N GLU A 21 7.08 -4.12 -0.35
CA GLU A 21 8.44 -3.57 -0.19
C GLU A 21 9.51 -4.63 -0.45
N HIS A 22 9.28 -5.86 0.02
CA HIS A 22 10.16 -6.99 -0.28
C HIS A 22 10.20 -7.30 -1.79
N LEU A 23 9.04 -7.33 -2.45
CA LEU A 23 8.96 -7.50 -3.90
C LEU A 23 9.68 -6.37 -4.65
N GLN A 24 9.46 -5.12 -4.26
CA GLN A 24 10.10 -3.94 -4.85
C GLN A 24 11.62 -4.02 -4.73
N ALA A 25 12.15 -4.40 -3.56
CA ALA A 25 13.59 -4.57 -3.34
C ALA A 25 14.17 -5.69 -4.22
N ALA A 26 13.47 -6.82 -4.35
CA ALA A 26 13.90 -7.93 -5.21
C ALA A 26 13.94 -7.53 -6.69
N LEU A 27 12.93 -6.81 -7.18
CA LEU A 27 12.88 -6.28 -8.54
C LEU A 27 14.00 -5.27 -8.79
N THR A 28 14.27 -4.37 -7.85
CA THR A 28 15.36 -3.41 -7.91
C THR A 28 16.73 -4.10 -7.99
N ALA A 29 16.94 -5.14 -7.18
CA ALA A 29 18.18 -5.91 -7.23
C ALA A 29 18.38 -6.58 -8.60
N LYS A 30 17.31 -7.11 -9.20
CA LYS A 30 17.35 -7.67 -10.56
C LYS A 30 17.57 -6.60 -11.63
N ALA A 31 16.97 -5.42 -11.48
CA ALA A 31 17.21 -4.28 -12.39
C ALA A 31 18.69 -3.89 -12.42
N LEU A 32 19.34 -3.85 -11.26
CA LEU A 32 20.78 -3.57 -11.17
C LEU A 32 21.64 -4.69 -11.78
N ALA A 33 21.32 -5.94 -11.44
CA ALA A 33 22.09 -7.10 -11.93
C ALA A 33 22.01 -7.25 -13.46
N TRP A 34 20.91 -6.87 -14.08
CA TRP A 34 20.66 -7.00 -15.52
C TRP A 34 20.67 -5.70 -16.29
N ARG A 35 21.26 -4.64 -15.72
CA ARG A 35 21.28 -3.30 -16.34
C ARG A 35 21.90 -3.28 -17.75
N ASP A 36 22.83 -4.19 -18.04
CA ASP A 36 23.56 -4.26 -19.30
C ASP A 36 23.11 -5.42 -20.21
N VAL A 37 22.07 -6.17 -19.80
CA VAL A 37 21.51 -7.28 -20.59
C VAL A 37 20.53 -6.74 -21.62
N VAL A 38 20.98 -6.65 -22.87
CA VAL A 38 20.16 -6.14 -23.98
C VAL A 38 19.13 -7.17 -24.43
N LYS A 39 17.91 -6.71 -24.67
CA LYS A 39 16.81 -7.50 -25.23
C LYS A 39 16.01 -6.69 -26.25
N SER A 40 15.17 -7.35 -27.03
CA SER A 40 14.17 -6.68 -27.85
C SER A 40 13.07 -6.09 -26.95
N GLY A 41 12.80 -4.79 -27.08
CA GLY A 41 11.55 -4.20 -26.62
C GLY A 41 10.40 -4.66 -27.50
N ARG A 42 9.17 -4.65 -26.97
CA ARG A 42 7.98 -5.08 -27.71
C ARG A 42 6.84 -4.10 -27.55
N THR A 43 6.22 -3.77 -28.67
CA THR A 43 4.99 -2.99 -28.75
C THR A 43 4.10 -3.61 -29.82
N HIS A 44 2.79 -3.52 -29.66
CA HIS A 44 1.83 -4.07 -30.64
C HIS A 44 2.08 -5.55 -31.00
N LEU A 45 2.53 -6.37 -30.02
CA LEU A 45 2.88 -7.78 -30.18
C LEU A 45 4.04 -8.06 -31.17
N MET A 46 4.84 -7.04 -31.49
CA MET A 46 5.99 -7.13 -32.39
C MET A 46 7.26 -6.63 -31.71
N ASP A 47 8.41 -7.03 -32.24
CA ASP A 47 9.69 -6.49 -31.82
C ASP A 47 9.78 -5.00 -32.15
N ALA A 48 10.29 -4.23 -31.21
CA ALA A 48 10.52 -2.80 -31.32
C ALA A 48 12.02 -2.49 -31.13
N VAL A 49 12.34 -1.34 -30.54
CA VAL A 49 13.71 -0.92 -30.31
C VAL A 49 14.37 -1.72 -29.17
N PRO A 50 15.71 -1.79 -29.14
CA PRO A 50 16.43 -2.40 -28.02
C PRO A 50 16.12 -1.73 -26.68
N VAL A 51 16.06 -2.54 -25.64
CA VAL A 51 15.90 -2.13 -24.25
C VAL A 51 16.75 -3.08 -23.39
N THR A 52 17.15 -2.67 -22.20
CA THR A 52 17.81 -3.61 -21.30
C THR A 52 16.77 -4.31 -20.40
N LEU A 53 17.08 -5.53 -20.02
CA LEU A 53 16.27 -6.27 -19.04
C LEU A 53 16.22 -5.52 -17.70
N GLY A 54 17.32 -4.85 -17.34
CA GLY A 54 17.37 -3.97 -16.16
C GLY A 54 16.39 -2.81 -16.23
N GLN A 55 16.21 -2.18 -17.41
CA GLN A 55 15.19 -1.14 -17.59
C GLN A 55 13.77 -1.66 -17.42
N GLU A 56 13.48 -2.85 -17.93
CA GLU A 56 12.15 -3.49 -17.79
C GLU A 56 11.85 -3.80 -16.32
N PHE A 57 12.78 -4.44 -15.59
CA PHE A 57 12.62 -4.73 -14.16
C PHE A 57 12.59 -3.47 -13.30
N GLY A 58 13.33 -2.42 -13.67
CA GLY A 58 13.25 -1.11 -13.03
C GLY A 58 11.86 -0.48 -13.16
N GLY A 59 11.23 -0.63 -14.32
CA GLY A 59 9.83 -0.22 -14.53
C GLY A 59 8.87 -0.96 -13.60
N TYR A 60 9.01 -2.27 -13.44
CA TYR A 60 8.20 -3.06 -12.51
C TYR A 60 8.43 -2.65 -11.06
N ALA A 61 9.70 -2.45 -10.65
CA ALA A 61 10.04 -1.98 -9.31
C ALA A 61 9.35 -0.65 -9.00
N ARG A 62 9.38 0.31 -9.93
CA ARG A 62 8.72 1.62 -9.77
C ARG A 62 7.19 1.51 -9.67
N GLN A 63 6.58 0.60 -10.42
CA GLN A 63 5.13 0.35 -10.32
C GLN A 63 4.73 -0.18 -8.94
N VAL A 64 5.50 -1.12 -8.38
CA VAL A 64 5.27 -1.66 -7.04
C VAL A 64 5.49 -0.58 -5.98
N GLU A 65 6.56 0.22 -6.07
CA GLU A 65 6.83 1.36 -5.19
C GLU A 65 5.67 2.35 -5.16
N ALA A 66 5.19 2.76 -6.34
CA ALA A 66 4.01 3.62 -6.44
C ALA A 66 2.73 2.96 -5.89
N GLY A 67 2.65 1.62 -5.93
CA GLY A 67 1.61 0.84 -5.27
C GLY A 67 1.66 0.97 -3.75
N VAL A 68 2.84 0.84 -3.15
CA VAL A 68 3.07 1.04 -1.71
C VAL A 68 2.69 2.46 -1.30
N GLU A 69 3.13 3.47 -2.05
CA GLU A 69 2.78 4.88 -1.81
C GLU A 69 1.25 5.07 -1.75
N ARG A 70 0.51 4.49 -2.72
CA ARG A 70 -0.96 4.57 -2.76
C ARG A 70 -1.61 3.87 -1.56
N VAL A 71 -1.15 2.67 -1.19
CA VAL A 71 -1.68 1.96 -0.02
C VAL A 71 -1.45 2.79 1.23
N ARG A 72 -0.24 3.30 1.46
CA ARG A 72 0.08 4.16 2.60
C ARG A 72 -0.80 5.42 2.66
N ALA A 73 -1.07 6.04 1.52
CA ALA A 73 -1.92 7.23 1.44
C ALA A 73 -3.39 6.97 1.81
N THR A 74 -3.85 5.72 1.78
CA THR A 74 -5.22 5.36 2.22
C THR A 74 -5.33 5.15 3.72
N LEU A 75 -4.24 4.80 4.42
CA LEU A 75 -4.26 4.41 5.84
C LEU A 75 -4.92 5.45 6.75
N PRO A 76 -4.66 6.76 6.63
CA PRO A 76 -5.31 7.75 7.48
C PRO A 76 -6.85 7.73 7.37
N ARG A 77 -7.37 7.49 6.15
CA ARG A 77 -8.82 7.42 5.90
C ARG A 77 -9.44 6.10 6.36
N VAL A 78 -8.74 5.00 6.13
CA VAL A 78 -9.20 3.68 6.61
C VAL A 78 -9.14 3.62 8.13
N GLY A 79 -8.19 4.32 8.75
CA GLY A 79 -8.08 4.44 10.21
C GLY A 79 -9.15 5.30 10.88
N GLU A 80 -9.94 6.07 10.12
CA GLU A 80 -11.09 6.79 10.66
C GLU A 80 -12.23 5.82 10.96
N VAL A 81 -12.62 5.70 12.22
CA VAL A 81 -13.65 4.77 12.66
C VAL A 81 -14.87 5.49 13.23
N PRO A 82 -16.11 5.05 12.90
CA PRO A 82 -17.34 5.67 13.36
C PRO A 82 -17.67 5.23 14.79
N ILE A 83 -16.97 5.76 15.79
CA ILE A 83 -17.20 5.43 17.20
C ILE A 83 -17.42 6.68 18.04
N GLY A 84 -18.28 6.59 19.06
CA GLY A 84 -18.58 7.68 19.99
C GLY A 84 -19.68 8.64 19.54
N GLY A 85 -20.18 8.54 18.32
CA GLY A 85 -21.23 9.42 17.78
C GLY A 85 -22.62 9.17 18.35
N THR A 86 -22.85 8.02 18.98
CA THR A 86 -24.16 7.55 19.46
C THR A 86 -25.23 7.48 18.35
N ALA A 87 -26.50 7.85 18.62
CA ALA A 87 -27.60 7.62 17.68
C ALA A 87 -27.47 8.42 16.35
N VAL A 88 -27.06 9.66 16.41
CA VAL A 88 -27.08 10.59 15.26
C VAL A 88 -25.76 11.36 15.05
N GLY A 89 -24.68 10.91 15.64
CA GLY A 89 -23.35 11.48 15.45
C GLY A 89 -23.00 12.65 16.38
N THR A 90 -23.89 13.03 17.31
CA THR A 90 -23.69 14.15 18.24
C THR A 90 -22.94 13.77 19.52
N GLY A 91 -22.80 12.47 19.79
CA GLY A 91 -22.20 11.97 21.04
C GLY A 91 -23.08 12.12 22.27
N LEU A 92 -24.38 12.39 22.11
CA LEU A 92 -25.31 12.53 23.23
C LEU A 92 -25.31 11.28 24.10
N ASN A 93 -25.18 11.46 25.43
CA ASN A 93 -25.08 10.37 26.43
C ASN A 93 -23.80 9.52 26.36
N ALA A 94 -22.85 9.83 25.52
CA ALA A 94 -21.52 9.24 25.60
C ALA A 94 -20.67 9.98 26.66
N PRO A 95 -19.85 9.28 27.45
CA PRO A 95 -18.84 9.93 28.28
C PRO A 95 -17.89 10.78 27.44
N GLU A 96 -17.39 11.87 28.00
CA GLU A 96 -16.37 12.67 27.35
C GLU A 96 -15.16 11.82 26.96
N ARG A 97 -14.63 12.00 25.75
CA ARG A 97 -13.53 11.24 25.20
C ARG A 97 -13.78 9.74 24.97
N PHE A 98 -15.03 9.26 25.05
CA PHE A 98 -15.33 7.82 24.85
C PHE A 98 -14.73 7.28 23.55
N GLY A 99 -14.97 7.95 22.42
CA GLY A 99 -14.45 7.51 21.12
C GLY A 99 -12.92 7.41 21.08
N SER A 100 -12.19 8.40 21.61
CA SER A 100 -10.73 8.39 21.63
C SER A 100 -10.16 7.33 22.58
N LEU A 101 -10.82 7.06 23.70
CA LEU A 101 -10.42 6.00 24.62
C LEU A 101 -10.59 4.62 24.00
N VAL A 102 -11.72 4.37 23.33
CA VAL A 102 -11.96 3.10 22.64
C VAL A 102 -10.95 2.89 21.51
N VAL A 103 -10.65 3.92 20.73
CA VAL A 103 -9.63 3.80 19.67
C VAL A 103 -8.26 3.47 20.25
N ALA A 104 -7.89 4.06 21.39
CA ALA A 104 -6.61 3.77 22.04
C ALA A 104 -6.48 2.32 22.54
N GLU A 105 -7.61 1.65 22.86
CA GLU A 105 -7.63 0.23 23.26
C GLU A 105 -7.64 -0.73 22.05
N LEU A 106 -7.93 -0.24 20.84
CA LEU A 106 -7.97 -1.05 19.62
C LEU A 106 -6.61 -1.10 18.87
N VAL A 107 -5.65 -0.28 19.26
CA VAL A 107 -4.33 -0.13 18.66
C VAL A 107 -3.25 -0.64 19.61
#